data_84c8a0f02f2a75f6babc7b481022de25
#
_entry.id   84c8a0f02f2a75f6babc7b481022de25
#
_cell.length_a   1.000
_cell.length_b   1.000
_cell.length_c   1.000
_cell.angle_alpha   90.00
_cell.angle_beta   90.00
_cell.angle_gamma   90.00
#
_symmetry.space_group_name_H-M   'P 1'
#
loop_
_entity.id
_entity.type
_entity.pdbx_description
1 polymer ?
#
loop_
_entity_poly.entity_id
_entity_poly.type
_entity_poly.pdbx_seq_one_letter_code
_entity_poly.pdbx_strand_id
1 'polypeptide(L)'
;MILTLDQLKQLIPKNKHVEHWHSALSQLLPDYGIDTEQRIAAFIAQCAHESGEFTMIKENLNYRWESLRRTFPKYFPTDELARKYAQKPEAIANKVYANRMGNGDEASGDGYRYSGRGLIQLTGKDNYFWFAESISISPEEASEYMATFEGASQSACW
;
A
#
# COMPACT_ATOMS: atom_id res chain seq x y z
N MET A 1 -15.50 -21.11 6.65
CA MET A 1 -14.35 -21.43 7.54
C MET A 1 -13.79 -20.13 8.07
N ILE A 2 -13.34 -20.10 9.31
CA ILE A 2 -12.80 -18.89 9.94
C ILE A 2 -11.29 -19.06 10.03
N LEU A 3 -10.54 -18.03 9.59
CA LEU A 3 -9.10 -17.94 9.81
C LEU A 3 -8.83 -17.85 11.31
N THR A 4 -8.10 -18.81 11.88
CA THR A 4 -7.76 -18.76 13.30
C THR A 4 -6.51 -17.90 13.53
N LEU A 5 -6.39 -17.33 14.74
CA LEU A 5 -5.21 -16.55 15.13
C LEU A 5 -3.92 -17.39 15.03
N ASP A 6 -3.96 -18.66 15.42
CA ASP A 6 -2.80 -19.55 15.36
C ASP A 6 -2.37 -19.85 13.93
N GLN A 7 -3.33 -20.02 13.01
CA GLN A 7 -3.01 -20.13 11.58
C GLN A 7 -2.33 -18.88 11.06
N LEU A 8 -2.85 -17.69 11.39
CA LEU A 8 -2.23 -16.43 10.95
C LEU A 8 -0.83 -16.25 11.55
N LYS A 9 -0.62 -16.59 12.82
CA LYS A 9 0.71 -16.58 13.45
C LYS A 9 1.73 -17.46 12.74
N GLN A 10 1.31 -18.60 12.21
CA GLN A 10 2.18 -19.47 11.44
C GLN A 10 2.52 -18.90 10.05
N LEU A 11 1.58 -18.18 9.43
CA LEU A 11 1.75 -17.61 8.10
C LEU A 11 2.57 -16.31 8.08
N ILE A 12 2.49 -15.51 9.14
CA ILE A 12 3.26 -14.25 9.29
C ILE A 12 4.03 -14.20 10.62
N PRO A 13 4.97 -15.15 10.86
CA PRO A 13 5.56 -15.37 12.18
C PRO A 13 6.40 -14.21 12.70
N LYS A 14 6.88 -13.32 11.82
CA LYS A 14 7.68 -12.15 12.21
C LYS A 14 6.85 -10.91 12.52
N ASN A 15 5.54 -10.95 12.26
CA ASN A 15 4.67 -9.81 12.50
C ASN A 15 4.34 -9.68 13.99
N LYS A 16 4.58 -8.50 14.56
CA LYS A 16 4.34 -8.22 15.99
C LYS A 16 2.90 -7.80 16.30
N HIS A 17 2.06 -7.64 15.28
CA HIS A 17 0.68 -7.14 15.39
C HIS A 17 -0.34 -8.14 14.83
N VAL A 18 -0.04 -9.44 14.94
CA VAL A 18 -0.86 -10.52 14.34
C VAL A 18 -2.30 -10.49 14.85
N GLU A 19 -2.51 -10.14 16.12
CA GLU A 19 -3.83 -10.05 16.72
C GLU A 19 -4.70 -8.96 16.06
N HIS A 20 -4.12 -7.81 15.77
CA HIS A 20 -4.81 -6.72 15.08
C HIS A 20 -5.15 -7.11 13.63
N TRP A 21 -4.19 -7.70 12.91
CA TRP A 21 -4.43 -8.23 11.57
C TRP A 21 -5.51 -9.31 11.56
N HIS A 22 -5.48 -10.24 12.52
CA HIS A 22 -6.49 -11.28 12.63
C HIS A 22 -7.88 -10.69 12.87
N SER A 23 -7.99 -9.69 13.75
CA SER A 23 -9.26 -9.00 14.02
C SER A 23 -9.84 -8.36 12.76
N ALA A 24 -9.02 -7.56 12.05
CA ALA A 24 -9.44 -6.89 10.83
C ALA A 24 -9.85 -7.89 9.73
N LEU A 25 -9.03 -8.89 9.47
CA LEU A 25 -9.29 -9.90 8.44
C LEU A 25 -10.52 -10.75 8.75
N SER A 26 -10.74 -11.14 10.02
CA SER A 26 -11.89 -11.94 10.42
C SER A 26 -13.22 -11.24 10.19
N GLN A 27 -13.23 -9.91 10.27
CA GLN A 27 -14.41 -9.10 10.00
C GLN A 27 -14.63 -8.90 8.48
N LEU A 28 -13.57 -8.66 7.74
CA LEU A 28 -13.64 -8.22 6.34
C LEU A 28 -13.74 -9.37 5.32
N LEU A 29 -12.99 -10.47 5.52
CA LEU A 29 -12.91 -11.53 4.53
C LEU A 29 -14.27 -12.11 4.10
N PRO A 30 -15.24 -12.36 5.01
CA PRO A 30 -16.56 -12.87 4.65
C PRO A 30 -17.34 -11.91 3.74
N ASP A 31 -17.26 -10.59 4.02
CA ASP A 31 -18.00 -9.57 3.27
C ASP A 31 -17.56 -9.47 1.81
N TYR A 32 -16.32 -9.88 1.52
CA TYR A 32 -15.73 -9.93 0.18
C TYR A 32 -15.76 -11.34 -0.44
N GLY A 33 -16.50 -12.29 0.17
CA GLY A 33 -16.61 -13.66 -0.32
C GLY A 33 -15.30 -14.46 -0.26
N ILE A 34 -14.36 -14.04 0.61
CA ILE A 34 -13.12 -14.76 0.90
C ILE A 34 -13.37 -15.66 2.13
N ASP A 35 -14.17 -16.69 1.92
CA ASP A 35 -14.79 -17.48 2.99
C ASP A 35 -14.47 -18.99 2.93
N THR A 36 -13.73 -19.43 1.92
CA THR A 36 -13.24 -20.82 1.81
C THR A 36 -11.76 -20.90 2.20
N GLU A 37 -11.33 -22.08 2.64
CA GLU A 37 -9.92 -22.33 3.00
C GLU A 37 -8.95 -21.95 1.87
N GLN A 38 -9.28 -22.34 0.64
CA GLN A 38 -8.45 -22.06 -0.54
C GLN A 38 -8.36 -20.55 -0.81
N ARG A 39 -9.48 -19.84 -0.75
CA ARG A 39 -9.52 -18.38 -0.97
C ARG A 39 -8.75 -17.64 0.12
N ILE A 40 -8.95 -18.00 1.38
CA ILE A 40 -8.25 -17.40 2.52
C ILE A 40 -6.74 -17.66 2.39
N ALA A 41 -6.34 -18.91 2.11
CA ALA A 41 -4.93 -19.26 1.96
C ALA A 41 -4.25 -18.49 0.81
N ALA A 42 -4.91 -18.41 -0.37
CA ALA A 42 -4.40 -17.66 -1.51
C ALA A 42 -4.29 -16.16 -1.22
N PHE A 43 -5.31 -15.58 -0.59
CA PHE A 43 -5.33 -14.17 -0.20
C PHE A 43 -4.19 -13.84 0.78
N ILE A 44 -4.07 -14.60 1.86
CA ILE A 44 -3.02 -14.37 2.87
C ILE A 44 -1.63 -14.56 2.26
N ALA A 45 -1.42 -15.59 1.45
CA ALA A 45 -0.12 -15.85 0.81
C ALA A 45 0.29 -14.67 -0.10
N GLN A 46 -0.62 -14.17 -0.93
CA GLN A 46 -0.35 -13.04 -1.81
C GLN A 46 -0.07 -11.76 -1.02
N CYS A 47 -0.93 -11.43 -0.05
CA CYS A 47 -0.74 -10.24 0.78
C CYS A 47 0.56 -10.31 1.60
N ALA A 48 0.90 -11.47 2.17
CA ALA A 48 2.13 -11.64 2.92
C ALA A 48 3.37 -11.48 2.03
N HIS A 49 3.33 -12.00 0.80
CA HIS A 49 4.41 -11.84 -0.17
C HIS A 49 4.62 -10.36 -0.53
N GLU A 50 3.56 -9.64 -0.91
CA GLU A 50 3.62 -8.25 -1.34
C GLU A 50 4.02 -7.27 -0.23
N SER A 51 3.60 -7.54 1.00
CA SER A 51 3.79 -6.65 2.16
C SER A 51 4.90 -7.07 3.12
N GLY A 52 5.72 -8.07 2.76
CA GLY A 52 6.73 -8.61 3.66
C GLY A 52 6.14 -9.07 4.99
N GLU A 53 5.24 -10.06 4.93
CA GLU A 53 4.52 -10.59 6.10
C GLU A 53 3.73 -9.50 6.86
N PHE A 54 3.01 -8.63 6.13
CA PHE A 54 2.16 -7.56 6.65
C PHE A 54 2.94 -6.47 7.42
N THR A 55 4.23 -6.30 7.14
CA THR A 55 5.06 -5.28 7.79
C THR A 55 5.18 -3.99 6.99
N MET A 56 5.06 -4.06 5.67
CA MET A 56 5.21 -2.92 4.76
C MET A 56 3.85 -2.53 4.15
N ILE A 57 3.11 -1.69 4.86
CA ILE A 57 1.79 -1.19 4.42
C ILE A 57 1.82 0.24 3.88
N LYS A 58 3.01 0.85 3.83
CA LYS A 58 3.26 2.16 3.23
C LYS A 58 4.55 2.10 2.44
N GLU A 59 4.50 2.63 1.23
CA GLU A 59 5.67 2.69 0.34
C GLU A 59 6.81 3.48 1.00
N ASN A 60 8.02 2.90 0.98
CA ASN A 60 9.21 3.59 1.44
C ASN A 60 9.85 4.38 0.29
N LEU A 61 9.68 5.68 0.32
CA LEU A 61 10.22 6.62 -0.68
C LEU A 61 11.48 7.35 -0.20
N ASN A 62 12.08 6.91 0.91
CA ASN A 62 13.30 7.50 1.44
C ASN A 62 14.55 6.97 0.72
N TYR A 63 14.75 7.43 -0.51
CA TYR A 63 15.85 6.99 -1.37
C TYR A 63 17.09 7.87 -1.22
N ARG A 64 18.26 7.24 -1.22
CA ARG A 64 19.54 7.89 -1.50
C ARG A 64 19.63 8.25 -2.99
N TRP A 65 20.48 9.21 -3.35
CA TRP A 65 20.60 9.67 -4.74
C TRP A 65 21.06 8.56 -5.71
N GLU A 66 21.97 7.67 -5.28
CA GLU A 66 22.42 6.53 -6.07
C GLU A 66 21.26 5.57 -6.38
N SER A 67 20.41 5.35 -5.37
CA SER A 67 19.24 4.49 -5.50
C SER A 67 18.18 5.13 -6.41
N LEU A 68 17.99 6.44 -6.37
CA LEU A 68 17.11 7.16 -7.29
C LEU A 68 17.54 6.98 -8.75
N ARG A 69 18.85 7.14 -9.02
CA ARG A 69 19.43 6.91 -10.35
C ARG A 69 19.19 5.50 -10.87
N ARG A 70 19.33 4.52 -10.00
CA ARG A 70 19.17 3.10 -10.34
C ARG A 70 17.71 2.69 -10.49
N THR A 71 16.85 3.14 -9.58
CA THR A 71 15.44 2.72 -9.52
C THR A 71 14.55 3.50 -10.47
N PHE A 72 14.82 4.79 -10.61
CA PHE A 72 14.01 5.70 -11.42
C PHE A 72 14.85 6.49 -12.43
N PRO A 73 15.63 5.83 -13.31
CA PRO A 73 16.57 6.51 -14.22
C PRO A 73 15.90 7.50 -15.16
N LYS A 74 14.65 7.25 -15.54
CA LYS A 74 13.85 8.15 -16.38
C LYS A 74 13.59 9.50 -15.70
N TYR A 75 13.36 9.50 -14.40
CA TYR A 75 13.02 10.70 -13.62
C TYR A 75 14.25 11.41 -13.04
N PHE A 76 15.34 10.67 -12.86
CA PHE A 76 16.60 11.16 -12.31
C PHE A 76 17.76 10.82 -13.24
N PRO A 77 17.83 11.45 -14.43
CA PRO A 77 18.85 11.12 -15.44
C PRO A 77 20.25 11.62 -15.10
N THR A 78 20.41 12.49 -14.09
CA THR A 78 21.70 13.04 -13.66
C THR A 78 21.91 12.90 -12.16
N ASP A 79 23.16 12.83 -11.71
CA ASP A 79 23.50 12.78 -10.29
C ASP A 79 23.08 14.05 -9.55
N GLU A 80 23.25 15.21 -10.20
CA GLU A 80 22.85 16.49 -9.65
C GLU A 80 21.36 16.52 -9.31
N LEU A 81 20.49 16.11 -10.26
CA LEU A 81 19.05 16.06 -10.05
C LEU A 81 18.70 15.05 -8.96
N ALA A 82 19.30 13.86 -8.97
CA ALA A 82 19.06 12.86 -7.95
C ALA A 82 19.45 13.34 -6.54
N ARG A 83 20.57 14.04 -6.40
CA ARG A 83 21.02 14.64 -5.13
C ARG A 83 20.04 15.70 -4.62
N LYS A 84 19.44 16.49 -5.51
CA LYS A 84 18.42 17.49 -5.15
C LYS A 84 17.18 16.87 -4.48
N TYR A 85 16.80 15.67 -4.90
CA TYR A 85 15.61 14.95 -4.41
C TYR A 85 15.93 13.91 -3.32
N ALA A 86 17.18 13.52 -3.15
CA ALA A 86 17.58 12.48 -2.20
C ALA A 86 17.02 12.72 -0.80
N GLN A 87 16.51 11.66 -0.17
CA GLN A 87 15.95 11.68 1.18
C GLN A 87 14.77 12.65 1.38
N LYS A 88 14.03 12.93 0.29
CA LYS A 88 12.82 13.77 0.30
C LYS A 88 11.65 12.95 -0.24
N PRO A 89 11.03 12.05 0.56
CA PRO A 89 9.99 11.13 0.13
C PRO A 89 8.84 11.79 -0.62
N GLU A 90 8.35 12.91 -0.11
CA GLU A 90 7.26 13.67 -0.73
C GLU A 90 7.65 14.19 -2.12
N ALA A 91 8.79 14.84 -2.25
CA ALA A 91 9.26 15.36 -3.53
C ALA A 91 9.53 14.23 -4.55
N ILE A 92 10.09 13.11 -4.09
CA ILE A 92 10.33 11.93 -4.93
C ILE A 92 9.01 11.38 -5.46
N ALA A 93 8.02 11.14 -4.59
CA ALA A 93 6.71 10.64 -5.00
C ALA A 93 6.01 11.58 -5.97
N ASN A 94 5.98 12.88 -5.67
CA ASN A 94 5.34 13.88 -6.52
C ASN A 94 5.96 13.93 -7.91
N LYS A 95 7.26 13.71 -8.04
CA LYS A 95 7.95 13.64 -9.33
C LYS A 95 7.71 12.33 -10.07
N VAL A 96 7.87 11.20 -9.39
CA VAL A 96 7.81 9.86 -10.02
C VAL A 96 6.39 9.52 -10.46
N TYR A 97 5.39 9.93 -9.70
CA TYR A 97 3.97 9.62 -9.93
C TYR A 97 3.19 10.77 -10.59
N ALA A 98 3.86 11.89 -10.96
CA ALA A 98 3.21 12.98 -11.67
C ALA A 98 2.58 12.53 -12.99
N ASN A 99 1.38 13.03 -13.27
CA ASN A 99 0.65 12.79 -14.52
C ASN A 99 0.41 11.29 -14.84
N ARG A 100 0.32 10.48 -13.81
CA ARG A 100 0.09 9.03 -13.92
C ARG A 100 -1.08 8.63 -13.02
N MET A 101 -1.85 7.61 -13.44
CA MET A 101 -2.93 7.02 -12.62
C MET A 101 -3.91 8.06 -12.06
N GLY A 102 -4.26 9.08 -12.86
CA GLY A 102 -5.14 10.17 -12.46
C GLY A 102 -4.49 11.27 -11.60
N ASN A 103 -3.23 11.14 -11.21
CA ASN A 103 -2.52 12.19 -10.49
C ASN A 103 -2.31 13.43 -11.37
N GLY A 104 -2.35 14.62 -10.75
CA GLY A 104 -1.92 15.85 -11.37
C GLY A 104 -0.39 15.91 -11.56
N ASP A 105 0.10 17.09 -11.91
CA ASP A 105 1.53 17.35 -12.07
C ASP A 105 2.30 17.26 -10.73
N GLU A 106 3.63 17.45 -10.79
CA GLU A 106 4.48 17.40 -9.60
C GLU A 106 4.04 18.41 -8.51
N ALA A 107 3.56 19.57 -8.91
CA ALA A 107 3.13 20.63 -8.01
C ALA A 107 1.79 20.32 -7.31
N SER A 108 0.97 19.43 -7.84
CA SER A 108 -0.33 19.05 -7.27
C SER A 108 -0.20 18.36 -5.91
N GLY A 109 0.93 17.70 -5.63
CA GLY A 109 1.12 16.88 -4.44
C GLY A 109 0.42 15.51 -4.50
N ASP A 110 -0.27 15.20 -5.60
CA ASP A 110 -1.03 13.96 -5.74
C ASP A 110 -0.12 12.72 -5.69
N GLY A 111 1.09 12.81 -6.24
CA GLY A 111 2.03 11.69 -6.23
C GLY A 111 2.33 11.15 -4.83
N TYR A 112 2.53 12.02 -3.86
CA TYR A 112 2.75 11.61 -2.47
C TYR A 112 1.45 11.27 -1.76
N ARG A 113 0.40 12.06 -1.96
CA ARG A 113 -0.92 11.85 -1.36
C ARG A 113 -1.48 10.48 -1.68
N TYR A 114 -1.32 10.02 -2.92
CA TYR A 114 -1.81 8.73 -3.43
C TYR A 114 -0.69 7.74 -3.71
N SER A 115 0.42 7.80 -2.97
CA SER A 115 1.49 6.79 -3.00
C SER A 115 1.03 5.45 -2.46
N GLY A 116 1.78 4.38 -2.69
CA GLY A 116 1.41 3.01 -2.34
C GLY A 116 1.09 2.82 -0.86
N ARG A 117 -0.11 2.31 -0.57
CA ARG A 117 -0.59 1.98 0.79
C ARG A 117 -1.37 0.67 0.82
N GLY A 118 -1.46 0.10 2.02
CA GLY A 118 -2.17 -1.15 2.27
C GLY A 118 -1.36 -2.40 1.93
N LEU A 119 -1.96 -3.57 2.14
CA LEU A 119 -1.29 -4.87 1.96
C LEU A 119 -0.88 -5.15 0.51
N ILE A 120 -1.58 -4.56 -0.47
CA ILE A 120 -1.28 -4.71 -1.91
C ILE A 120 -0.69 -3.46 -2.54
N GLN A 121 -0.35 -2.43 -1.74
CA GLN A 121 0.26 -1.18 -2.21
C GLN A 121 -0.59 -0.48 -3.28
N LEU A 122 -1.87 -0.23 -3.00
CA LEU A 122 -2.76 0.53 -3.86
C LEU A 122 -2.17 1.92 -4.13
N THR A 123 -2.02 2.30 -5.39
CA THR A 123 -1.28 3.51 -5.81
C THR A 123 -2.07 4.28 -6.88
N GLY A 124 -2.03 5.61 -6.80
CA GLY A 124 -2.61 6.52 -7.78
C GLY A 124 -4.01 7.02 -7.43
N LYS A 125 -4.29 8.25 -7.86
CA LYS A 125 -5.53 8.96 -7.54
C LYS A 125 -6.78 8.22 -8.01
N ASP A 126 -6.76 7.66 -9.23
CA ASP A 126 -7.90 6.92 -9.77
C ASP A 126 -8.21 5.68 -8.93
N ASN A 127 -7.20 4.92 -8.51
CA ASN A 127 -7.38 3.73 -7.69
C ASN A 127 -7.89 4.09 -6.29
N TYR A 128 -7.37 5.17 -5.70
CA TYR A 128 -7.86 5.68 -4.42
C TYR A 128 -9.32 6.15 -4.53
N PHE A 129 -9.67 6.83 -5.64
CA PHE A 129 -11.04 7.26 -5.90
C PHE A 129 -12.00 6.08 -5.95
N TRP A 130 -11.71 5.06 -6.76
CA TRP A 130 -12.59 3.90 -6.89
C TRP A 130 -12.70 3.07 -5.61
N PHE A 131 -11.62 2.90 -4.87
CA PHE A 131 -11.67 2.25 -3.56
C PHE A 131 -12.51 3.07 -2.57
N ALA A 132 -12.26 4.36 -2.45
CA ALA A 132 -13.00 5.27 -1.57
C ALA A 132 -14.51 5.30 -1.89
N GLU A 133 -14.86 5.36 -3.17
CA GLU A 133 -16.24 5.28 -3.64
C GLU A 133 -16.93 3.99 -3.18
N SER A 134 -16.22 2.84 -3.26
CA SER A 134 -16.76 1.53 -2.87
C SER A 134 -17.13 1.43 -1.39
N ILE A 135 -16.52 2.26 -0.55
CA ILE A 135 -16.76 2.28 0.91
C ILE A 135 -17.35 3.62 1.40
N SER A 136 -17.76 4.48 0.47
CA SER A 136 -18.45 5.77 0.74
C SER A 136 -17.64 6.76 1.59
N ILE A 137 -16.35 6.89 1.31
CA ILE A 137 -15.46 7.91 1.90
C ILE A 137 -14.80 8.74 0.80
N SER A 138 -14.07 9.80 1.15
CA SER A 138 -13.29 10.58 0.18
C SER A 138 -11.93 9.89 -0.13
N PRO A 139 -11.29 10.18 -1.29
CA PRO A 139 -9.96 9.68 -1.60
C PRO A 139 -8.89 10.08 -0.57
N GLU A 140 -9.04 11.27 0.02
CA GLU A 140 -8.17 11.76 1.08
C GLU A 140 -8.32 10.92 2.35
N GLU A 141 -9.54 10.66 2.78
CA GLU A 141 -9.83 9.77 3.92
C GLU A 141 -9.33 8.35 3.66
N ALA A 142 -9.43 7.84 2.41
CA ALA A 142 -8.89 6.53 2.04
C ALA A 142 -7.38 6.44 2.25
N SER A 143 -6.64 7.53 2.02
CA SER A 143 -5.20 7.60 2.27
C SER A 143 -4.83 7.35 3.74
N GLU A 144 -5.58 7.94 4.66
CA GLU A 144 -5.41 7.73 6.11
C GLU A 144 -5.92 6.35 6.53
N TYR A 145 -7.08 5.96 6.03
CA TYR A 145 -7.71 4.68 6.34
C TYR A 145 -6.82 3.48 5.95
N MET A 146 -6.24 3.49 4.75
CA MET A 146 -5.34 2.40 4.31
C MET A 146 -4.03 2.29 5.10
N ALA A 147 -3.72 3.24 5.98
CA ALA A 147 -2.62 3.15 6.94
C ALA A 147 -3.01 2.43 8.24
N THR A 148 -4.28 2.06 8.41
CA THR A 148 -4.79 1.24 9.52
C THR A 148 -4.79 -0.25 9.17
N PHE A 149 -4.95 -1.13 10.17
CA PHE A 149 -5.08 -2.58 9.93
C PHE A 149 -6.32 -2.91 9.11
N GLU A 150 -7.44 -2.27 9.42
CA GLU A 150 -8.72 -2.45 8.73
C GLU A 150 -8.63 -1.95 7.29
N GLY A 151 -8.20 -0.74 7.08
CA GLY A 151 -8.13 -0.15 5.74
C GLY A 151 -7.10 -0.81 4.84
N ALA A 152 -5.93 -1.22 5.38
CA ALA A 152 -4.94 -1.99 4.65
C ALA A 152 -5.47 -3.36 4.23
N SER A 153 -6.26 -4.01 5.09
CA SER A 153 -6.92 -5.28 4.78
C SER A 153 -8.05 -5.10 3.78
N GLN A 154 -8.89 -4.08 3.97
CA GLN A 154 -10.06 -3.84 3.11
C GLN A 154 -9.65 -3.47 1.69
N SER A 155 -8.64 -2.64 1.51
CA SER A 155 -8.13 -2.30 0.17
C SER A 155 -7.52 -3.50 -0.56
N ALA A 156 -7.05 -4.52 0.16
CA ALA A 156 -6.57 -5.75 -0.44
C ALA A 156 -7.72 -6.72 -0.78
N CYS A 157 -8.83 -6.69 -0.05
CA CYS A 157 -10.02 -7.48 -0.34
C CYS A 157 -10.79 -6.94 -1.56
N TRP A 158 -10.78 -5.62 -1.73
CA TRP A 158 -11.46 -4.90 -2.82
C TRP A 158 -10.83 -5.18 -4.18
#